data_a3f3c9baa7be64621782782549e3c947
#
_entry.id   a3f3c9baa7be64621782782549e3c947
#
_cell.length_a   1.000
_cell.length_b   1.000
_cell.length_c   1.000
_cell.angle_alpha   90.00
_cell.angle_beta   90.00
_cell.angle_gamma   90.00
#
_symmetry.space_group_name_H-M   'P 1'
#
loop_
_entity.id
_entity.type
_entity.pdbx_description
1 polymer ?
#
loop_
_entity_poly.entity_id
_entity_poly.type
_entity_poly.pdbx_seq_one_letter_code
_entity_poly.pdbx_strand_id
1 'polypeptide(L)'
;MKGIVQLLPLEASDREQFIADNQEAFHFGAKEEFGLRDDHEEEEGQIISRETIVQSIDGGEAYRIVFDSKKVGGLVIRTAGERGDLELLFVSPSAHSRGIGYAAWCEVEKLHPEVKCWETMTPYFERRNIHFYVNRCGFHIVEFFHRLHPDPNDPESSAKELDEQFPDGMFRFEKVIR
;
A
#
# COMPACT_ATOMS: atom_id res chain seq x y z
N MET A 1 -3.49 -28.67 -0.37
CA MET A 1 -2.96 -27.82 0.72
C MET A 1 -3.13 -26.36 0.36
N LYS A 2 -3.65 -25.58 1.25
CA LYS A 2 -3.56 -24.11 1.09
C LYS A 2 -2.11 -23.73 1.34
N GLY A 3 -1.48 -23.06 0.39
CA GLY A 3 -0.14 -22.51 0.55
C GLY A 3 -0.08 -21.54 1.72
N ILE A 4 1.05 -21.48 2.40
CA ILE A 4 1.28 -20.60 3.54
C ILE A 4 1.95 -19.33 3.04
N VAL A 5 1.38 -18.18 3.40
CA VAL A 5 1.98 -16.87 3.18
C VAL A 5 2.98 -16.60 4.31
N GLN A 6 4.17 -16.15 3.94
CA GLN A 6 5.22 -15.75 4.86
C GLN A 6 5.72 -14.35 4.53
N LEU A 7 6.08 -13.60 5.55
CA LEU A 7 6.76 -12.31 5.41
C LEU A 7 8.25 -12.50 5.73
N LEU A 8 9.10 -12.17 4.77
CA LEU A 8 10.55 -12.20 4.96
C LEU A 8 11.11 -10.78 4.84
N PRO A 9 12.01 -10.36 5.73
CA PRO A 9 12.64 -9.06 5.62
C PRO A 9 13.28 -8.86 4.25
N LEU A 10 13.12 -7.66 3.68
CA LEU A 10 13.69 -7.31 2.38
C LEU A 10 15.22 -7.25 2.49
N GLU A 11 15.90 -8.05 1.69
CA GLU A 11 17.35 -8.03 1.58
C GLU A 11 17.84 -6.93 0.64
N ALA A 12 19.01 -6.36 0.92
CA ALA A 12 19.60 -5.29 0.11
C ALA A 12 19.78 -5.72 -1.36
N SER A 13 20.16 -6.99 -1.60
CA SER A 13 20.33 -7.56 -2.94
C SER A 13 19.01 -7.69 -3.73
N ASP A 14 17.86 -7.67 -3.05
CA ASP A 14 16.52 -7.81 -3.65
C ASP A 14 15.77 -6.48 -3.79
N ARG A 15 16.38 -5.38 -3.34
CA ARG A 15 15.75 -4.06 -3.32
C ARG A 15 15.30 -3.59 -4.70
N GLU A 16 16.14 -3.71 -5.72
CA GLU A 16 15.82 -3.28 -7.08
C GLU A 16 14.67 -4.10 -7.68
N GLN A 17 14.67 -5.41 -7.44
CA GLN A 17 13.57 -6.27 -7.90
C GLN A 17 12.26 -5.95 -7.17
N PHE A 18 12.32 -5.65 -5.88
CA PHE A 18 11.15 -5.20 -5.12
C PHE A 18 10.53 -3.94 -5.72
N ILE A 19 11.34 -2.96 -6.07
CA ILE A 19 10.91 -1.71 -6.70
C ILE A 19 10.22 -1.98 -8.05
N ALA A 20 10.87 -2.79 -8.89
CA ALA A 20 10.32 -3.17 -10.20
C ALA A 20 9.00 -3.92 -10.08
N ASP A 21 8.92 -4.89 -9.17
CA ASP A 21 7.71 -5.69 -8.92
C ASP A 21 6.56 -4.82 -8.39
N ASN A 22 6.86 -3.85 -7.53
CA ASN A 22 5.86 -2.90 -7.02
C ASN A 22 5.30 -2.02 -8.16
N GLN A 23 6.17 -1.46 -8.98
CA GLN A 23 5.76 -0.65 -10.13
C GLN A 23 4.90 -1.45 -11.11
N GLU A 24 5.30 -2.68 -11.41
CA GLU A 24 4.54 -3.58 -12.29
C GLU A 24 3.13 -3.87 -11.73
N ALA A 25 3.03 -4.20 -10.44
CA ALA A 25 1.77 -4.53 -9.80
C ALA A 25 0.80 -3.33 -9.78
N PHE A 26 1.30 -2.14 -9.49
CA PHE A 26 0.48 -0.91 -9.48
C PHE A 26 0.04 -0.51 -10.87
N HIS A 27 0.93 -0.61 -11.85
CA HIS A 27 0.61 -0.34 -13.24
C HIS A 27 -0.46 -1.30 -13.79
N PHE A 28 -0.34 -2.58 -13.48
CA PHE A 28 -1.33 -3.60 -13.86
C PHE A 28 -2.68 -3.33 -13.21
N GLY A 29 -2.72 -3.03 -11.91
CA GLY A 29 -3.94 -2.69 -11.19
C GLY A 29 -4.66 -1.48 -11.78
N ALA A 30 -3.93 -0.41 -12.07
CA ALA A 30 -4.47 0.79 -12.70
C ALA A 30 -5.06 0.50 -14.09
N LYS A 31 -4.37 -0.28 -14.91
CA LYS A 31 -4.85 -0.68 -16.24
C LYS A 31 -6.13 -1.50 -16.20
N GLU A 32 -6.22 -2.47 -15.29
CA GLU A 32 -7.43 -3.31 -15.18
C GLU A 32 -8.64 -2.53 -14.68
N GLU A 33 -8.43 -1.62 -13.74
CA GLU A 33 -9.52 -0.93 -13.07
C GLU A 33 -9.99 0.29 -13.85
N PHE A 34 -9.06 1.05 -14.44
CA PHE A 34 -9.33 2.35 -15.09
C PHE A 34 -9.10 2.34 -16.60
N GLY A 35 -8.52 1.27 -17.14
CA GLY A 35 -8.16 1.17 -18.54
C GLY A 35 -7.03 2.13 -18.93
N LEU A 36 -7.01 2.55 -20.20
CA LEU A 36 -5.98 3.47 -20.73
C LEU A 36 -6.20 4.94 -20.34
N ARG A 37 -7.14 5.21 -19.46
CA ARG A 37 -7.51 6.56 -19.04
C ARG A 37 -6.89 6.98 -17.72
N ASP A 38 -6.13 6.09 -17.09
CA ASP A 38 -5.44 6.45 -15.86
C ASP A 38 -4.18 7.23 -16.19
N ASP A 39 -4.27 8.53 -16.01
CA ASP A 39 -3.19 9.50 -16.15
C ASP A 39 -2.61 9.95 -14.79
N HIS A 40 -2.95 9.24 -13.72
CA HIS A 40 -2.43 9.48 -12.37
C HIS A 40 -1.06 8.82 -12.19
N GLU A 41 -0.08 9.29 -12.97
CA GLU A 41 1.30 8.80 -12.91
C GLU A 41 2.16 9.71 -12.04
N GLU A 42 2.91 9.13 -11.11
CA GLU A 42 3.90 9.86 -10.30
C GLU A 42 5.19 10.14 -11.09
N GLU A 43 5.53 9.29 -12.04
CA GLU A 43 6.60 9.51 -13.00
C GLU A 43 6.18 8.96 -14.36
N GLU A 44 6.85 9.37 -15.43
CA GLU A 44 6.49 8.99 -16.79
C GLU A 44 6.39 7.46 -16.96
N GLY A 45 5.20 6.98 -17.30
CA GLY A 45 4.90 5.55 -17.49
C GLY A 45 4.73 4.74 -16.22
N GLN A 46 4.73 5.37 -15.02
CA GLN A 46 4.61 4.66 -13.74
C GLN A 46 3.57 5.30 -12.82
N ILE A 47 2.63 4.49 -12.34
CA ILE A 47 1.60 4.91 -11.37
C ILE A 47 2.25 5.30 -10.04
N ILE A 48 3.27 4.58 -9.62
CA ILE A 48 4.07 4.90 -8.44
C ILE A 48 5.53 5.10 -8.86
N SER A 49 6.13 6.19 -8.40
CA SER A 49 7.52 6.50 -8.73
C SER A 49 8.49 5.62 -7.96
N ARG A 50 9.66 5.40 -8.57
CA ARG A 50 10.79 4.77 -7.90
C ARG A 50 11.13 5.49 -6.58
N GLU A 51 11.13 6.82 -6.59
CA GLU A 51 11.48 7.64 -5.44
C GLU A 51 10.51 7.41 -4.28
N THR A 52 9.22 7.36 -4.53
CA THR A 52 8.20 7.06 -3.50
C THR A 52 8.47 5.70 -2.84
N ILE A 53 8.76 4.67 -3.63
CA ILE A 53 9.06 3.33 -3.12
C ILE A 53 10.34 3.33 -2.28
N VAL A 54 11.40 3.98 -2.78
CA VAL A 54 12.68 4.10 -2.07
C VAL A 54 12.51 4.81 -0.73
N GLN A 55 11.79 5.91 -0.69
CA GLN A 55 11.50 6.64 0.54
C GLN A 55 10.73 5.78 1.55
N SER A 56 9.76 5.00 1.09
CA SER A 56 9.01 4.08 1.95
C SER A 56 9.91 2.99 2.53
N ILE A 57 10.74 2.36 1.71
CA ILE A 57 11.70 1.33 2.17
C ILE A 57 12.67 1.91 3.20
N ASP A 58 13.25 3.07 2.92
CA ASP A 58 14.25 3.69 3.79
C ASP A 58 13.66 4.19 5.10
N GLY A 59 12.40 4.59 5.10
CA GLY A 59 11.71 5.12 6.29
C GLY A 59 10.94 4.07 7.09
N GLY A 60 10.85 2.84 6.63
CA GLY A 60 10.01 1.80 7.25
C GLY A 60 10.66 0.43 7.32
N GLU A 61 9.84 -0.55 7.57
CA GLU A 61 10.19 -1.97 7.56
C GLU A 61 9.61 -2.61 6.30
N ALA A 62 10.47 -3.06 5.40
CA ALA A 62 10.08 -3.68 4.13
C ALA A 62 10.16 -5.20 4.21
N TYR A 63 9.15 -5.86 3.67
CA TYR A 63 9.04 -7.32 3.64
C TYR A 63 8.67 -7.81 2.25
N ARG A 64 9.24 -8.96 1.87
CA ARG A 64 8.73 -9.76 0.77
C ARG A 64 7.57 -10.62 1.23
N ILE A 65 6.53 -10.68 0.43
CA ILE A 65 5.45 -11.66 0.57
C ILE A 65 5.86 -12.91 -0.19
N VAL A 66 6.01 -14.03 0.51
CA VAL A 66 6.41 -15.32 -0.07
C VAL A 66 5.24 -16.29 0.05
N PHE A 67 4.93 -16.95 -1.04
CA PHE A 67 3.89 -17.98 -1.13
C PHE A 67 4.42 -19.16 -1.95
N ASP A 68 4.34 -20.36 -1.40
CA ASP A 68 4.89 -21.57 -2.01
C ASP A 68 6.36 -21.40 -2.46
N SER A 69 7.18 -20.83 -1.59
CA SER A 69 8.61 -20.55 -1.80
C SER A 69 8.92 -19.54 -2.92
N LYS A 70 7.91 -18.83 -3.40
CA LYS A 70 8.06 -17.79 -4.43
C LYS A 70 7.74 -16.40 -3.86
N LYS A 71 8.53 -15.42 -4.25
CA LYS A 71 8.24 -14.02 -3.98
C LYS A 71 7.07 -13.58 -4.85
N VAL A 72 5.93 -13.30 -4.23
CA VAL A 72 4.68 -12.97 -4.93
C VAL A 72 4.18 -11.55 -4.63
N GLY A 73 4.94 -10.79 -3.87
CA GLY A 73 4.60 -9.41 -3.54
C GLY A 73 5.53 -8.81 -2.51
N GLY A 74 5.10 -7.71 -1.94
CA GLY A 74 5.84 -7.02 -0.89
C GLY A 74 4.97 -6.03 -0.13
N LEU A 75 5.46 -5.58 0.99
CA LEU A 75 4.83 -4.54 1.78
C LEU A 75 5.87 -3.74 2.57
N VAL A 76 5.49 -2.53 2.93
CA VAL A 76 6.28 -1.66 3.83
C VAL A 76 5.35 -1.14 4.91
N ILE A 77 5.80 -1.22 6.14
CA ILE A 77 5.10 -0.69 7.31
C ILE A 77 6.01 0.24 8.10
N ARG A 78 5.41 1.10 8.91
CA ARG A 78 6.09 1.86 9.97
C ARG A 78 5.38 1.60 11.27
N THR A 79 6.13 1.50 12.36
CA THR A 79 5.56 1.34 13.69
C THR A 79 6.18 2.35 14.66
N ALA A 80 5.35 2.89 15.54
CA ALA A 80 5.76 3.82 16.59
C ALA A 80 4.89 3.56 17.82
N GLY A 81 5.40 2.79 18.78
CA GLY A 81 4.64 2.37 19.96
C GLY A 81 3.42 1.55 19.58
N GLU A 82 2.24 2.00 19.96
CA GLU A 82 0.98 1.30 19.70
C GLU A 82 0.32 1.70 18.36
N ARG A 83 0.99 2.53 17.55
CA ARG A 83 0.51 2.93 16.22
C ARG A 83 1.38 2.35 15.11
N GLY A 84 0.75 1.99 14.02
CA GLY A 84 1.41 1.50 12.82
C GLY A 84 0.77 2.05 11.56
N ASP A 85 1.59 2.22 10.53
CA ASP A 85 1.18 2.67 9.21
C ASP A 85 1.51 1.59 8.18
N LEU A 86 0.54 1.26 7.33
CA LEU A 86 0.77 0.47 6.13
C LEU A 86 1.08 1.44 4.98
N GLU A 87 2.35 1.50 4.61
CA GLU A 87 2.83 2.43 3.56
C GLU A 87 2.60 1.90 2.16
N LEU A 88 2.94 0.63 1.93
CA LEU A 88 2.82 -0.05 0.65
C LEU A 88 2.39 -1.49 0.85
N LEU A 89 1.55 -1.98 -0.05
CA LEU A 89 1.19 -3.39 -0.15
C LEU A 89 0.91 -3.72 -1.61
N PHE A 90 1.60 -4.69 -2.16
CA PHE A 90 1.38 -5.14 -3.52
C PHE A 90 1.50 -6.66 -3.64
N VAL A 91 0.74 -7.23 -4.56
CA VAL A 91 0.81 -8.64 -4.96
C VAL A 91 1.02 -8.69 -6.46
N SER A 92 1.95 -9.52 -6.91
CA SER A 92 2.24 -9.69 -8.33
C SER A 92 0.99 -10.09 -9.12
N PRO A 93 0.79 -9.57 -10.34
CA PRO A 93 -0.40 -9.87 -11.14
C PRO A 93 -0.67 -11.37 -11.32
N SER A 94 0.37 -12.16 -11.48
CA SER A 94 0.28 -13.63 -11.62
C SER A 94 -0.24 -14.36 -10.38
N ALA A 95 -0.25 -13.69 -9.23
CA ALA A 95 -0.68 -14.24 -7.94
C ALA A 95 -1.97 -13.59 -7.40
N HIS A 96 -2.65 -12.76 -8.19
CA HIS A 96 -3.91 -12.14 -7.81
C HIS A 96 -5.03 -13.16 -7.57
N SER A 97 -6.06 -12.75 -6.82
CA SER A 97 -7.28 -13.51 -6.55
C SER A 97 -7.10 -14.79 -5.72
N ARG A 98 -5.98 -14.91 -5.01
CA ARG A 98 -5.69 -16.05 -4.11
C ARG A 98 -5.79 -15.72 -2.63
N GLY A 99 -6.21 -14.50 -2.28
CA GLY A 99 -6.28 -14.05 -0.90
C GLY A 99 -4.92 -13.77 -0.26
N ILE A 100 -3.86 -13.67 -1.05
CA ILE A 100 -2.47 -13.47 -0.58
C ILE A 100 -2.31 -12.15 0.15
N GLY A 101 -2.88 -11.05 -0.39
CA GLY A 101 -2.81 -9.74 0.26
C GLY A 101 -3.43 -9.74 1.65
N TYR A 102 -4.59 -10.35 1.80
CA TYR A 102 -5.25 -10.48 3.10
C TYR A 102 -4.43 -11.36 4.07
N ALA A 103 -3.92 -12.49 3.60
CA ALA A 103 -3.08 -13.36 4.42
C ALA A 103 -1.79 -12.64 4.87
N ALA A 104 -1.17 -11.87 3.98
CA ALA A 104 -0.01 -11.05 4.31
C ALA A 104 -0.33 -10.00 5.39
N TRP A 105 -1.48 -9.35 5.28
CA TRP A 105 -1.96 -8.40 6.29
C TRP A 105 -2.13 -9.10 7.66
N CYS A 106 -2.71 -10.28 7.70
CA CYS A 106 -2.84 -11.05 8.93
C CYS A 106 -1.47 -11.38 9.57
N GLU A 107 -0.45 -11.65 8.74
CA GLU A 107 0.90 -11.87 9.24
C GLU A 107 1.52 -10.58 9.81
N VAL A 108 1.25 -9.41 9.23
CA VAL A 108 1.66 -8.11 9.81
C VAL A 108 1.10 -7.93 11.22
N GLU A 109 -0.19 -8.18 11.41
CA GLU A 109 -0.83 -8.06 12.73
C GLU A 109 -0.23 -9.02 13.77
N LYS A 110 0.17 -10.21 13.35
CA LYS A 110 0.83 -11.20 14.23
C LYS A 110 2.26 -10.80 14.59
N LEU A 111 3.00 -10.19 13.64
CA LEU A 111 4.37 -9.72 13.87
C LEU A 111 4.43 -8.54 14.84
N HIS A 112 3.39 -7.73 14.89
CA HIS A 112 3.33 -6.49 15.66
C HIS A 112 2.12 -6.48 16.62
N PRO A 113 2.06 -7.40 17.59
CA PRO A 113 0.94 -7.46 18.53
C PRO A 113 0.86 -6.24 19.47
N GLU A 114 1.93 -5.47 19.56
CA GLU A 114 1.99 -4.21 20.31
C GLU A 114 1.19 -3.08 19.65
N VAL A 115 0.99 -3.14 18.34
CA VAL A 115 0.26 -2.10 17.60
C VAL A 115 -1.24 -2.27 17.84
N LYS A 116 -1.88 -1.20 18.32
CA LYS A 116 -3.31 -1.15 18.64
C LYS A 116 -4.13 -0.41 17.60
N CYS A 117 -3.51 0.43 16.81
CA CYS A 117 -4.16 1.16 15.72
C CYS A 117 -3.27 1.18 14.49
N TRP A 118 -3.77 0.61 13.40
CA TRP A 118 -3.15 0.66 12.08
C TRP A 118 -3.82 1.73 11.23
N GLU A 119 -3.02 2.39 10.42
CA GLU A 119 -3.45 3.44 9.50
C GLU A 119 -2.95 3.15 8.09
N THR A 120 -3.73 3.54 7.09
CA THR A 120 -3.32 3.53 5.69
C THR A 120 -4.08 4.59 4.91
N MET A 121 -3.60 4.93 3.73
CA MET A 121 -4.23 5.90 2.84
C MET A 121 -4.34 5.32 1.43
N THR A 122 -5.39 5.73 0.71
CA THR A 122 -5.54 5.41 -0.71
C THR A 122 -6.32 6.51 -1.42
N PRO A 123 -6.05 6.77 -2.72
CA PRO A 123 -6.86 7.70 -3.50
C PRO A 123 -8.34 7.30 -3.53
N TYR A 124 -9.20 8.30 -3.55
CA TYR A 124 -10.66 8.14 -3.57
C TYR A 124 -11.16 7.19 -4.68
N PHE A 125 -10.53 7.20 -5.84
CA PHE A 125 -10.96 6.41 -7.00
C PHE A 125 -10.49 4.95 -6.98
N GLU A 126 -9.60 4.58 -6.06
CA GLU A 126 -9.04 3.23 -5.94
C GLU A 126 -10.03 2.25 -5.28
N ARG A 127 -11.10 1.91 -6.00
CA ARG A 127 -12.18 1.06 -5.48
C ARG A 127 -11.72 -0.29 -4.99
N ARG A 128 -10.76 -0.88 -5.67
CA ARG A 128 -10.20 -2.19 -5.33
C ARG A 128 -9.48 -2.15 -3.97
N ASN A 129 -8.68 -1.11 -3.74
CA ASN A 129 -8.01 -0.89 -2.47
C ASN A 129 -9.01 -0.59 -1.35
N ILE A 130 -10.00 0.24 -1.62
CA ILE A 130 -11.06 0.57 -0.65
C ILE A 130 -11.81 -0.70 -0.23
N HIS A 131 -12.22 -1.53 -1.19
CA HIS A 131 -12.86 -2.82 -0.92
C HIS A 131 -11.96 -3.72 -0.07
N PHE A 132 -10.68 -3.80 -0.41
CA PHE A 132 -9.70 -4.62 0.30
C PHE A 132 -9.55 -4.17 1.76
N TYR A 133 -9.29 -2.88 1.98
CA TYR A 133 -9.08 -2.36 3.33
C TYR A 133 -10.35 -2.42 4.18
N VAL A 134 -11.48 -1.99 3.65
CA VAL A 134 -12.74 -1.93 4.42
C VAL A 134 -13.37 -3.30 4.59
N ASN A 135 -13.58 -4.01 3.50
CA ASN A 135 -14.39 -5.23 3.51
C ASN A 135 -13.59 -6.50 3.85
N ARG A 136 -12.28 -6.51 3.58
CA ARG A 136 -11.43 -7.68 3.82
C ARG A 136 -10.58 -7.54 5.08
N CYS A 137 -9.92 -6.39 5.26
CA CYS A 137 -8.98 -6.19 6.35
C CYS A 137 -9.61 -5.59 7.62
N GLY A 138 -10.80 -5.02 7.52
CA GLY A 138 -11.51 -4.46 8.67
C GLY A 138 -11.10 -3.03 9.03
N PHE A 139 -10.54 -2.28 8.10
CA PHE A 139 -10.31 -0.85 8.26
C PHE A 139 -11.61 -0.07 8.12
N HIS A 140 -11.64 1.13 8.68
CA HIS A 140 -12.72 2.10 8.52
C HIS A 140 -12.19 3.38 7.90
N ILE A 141 -12.96 3.99 7.00
CA ILE A 141 -12.65 5.33 6.49
C ILE A 141 -12.95 6.33 7.60
N VAL A 142 -11.93 7.09 8.01
CA VAL A 142 -12.03 8.03 9.12
C VAL A 142 -11.83 9.48 8.71
N GLU A 143 -11.23 9.72 7.53
CA GLU A 143 -11.00 11.06 7.03
C GLU A 143 -10.90 11.10 5.52
N PHE A 144 -11.32 12.22 4.93
CA PHE A 144 -11.20 12.48 3.50
C PHE A 144 -10.40 13.76 3.29
N PHE A 145 -9.18 13.60 2.78
CA PHE A 145 -8.32 14.73 2.46
C PHE A 145 -8.52 15.18 1.02
N HIS A 146 -8.72 16.46 0.83
CA HIS A 146 -8.86 17.13 -0.46
C HIS A 146 -8.49 18.61 -0.33
N ARG A 147 -8.62 19.37 -1.41
CA ARG A 147 -8.20 20.77 -1.46
C ARG A 147 -8.72 21.63 -0.28
N LEU A 148 -9.95 21.40 0.16
CA LEU A 148 -10.57 22.17 1.26
C LEU A 148 -10.30 21.57 2.65
N HIS A 149 -9.70 20.40 2.71
CA HIS A 149 -9.34 19.70 3.94
C HIS A 149 -8.00 18.97 3.74
N PRO A 150 -6.87 19.70 3.70
CA PRO A 150 -5.57 19.10 3.44
C PRO A 150 -5.07 18.27 4.62
N ASP A 151 -4.19 17.29 4.35
CA ASP A 151 -3.54 16.49 5.39
C ASP A 151 -2.57 17.36 6.19
N PRO A 152 -2.79 17.55 7.50
CA PRO A 152 -1.89 18.36 8.33
C PRO A 152 -0.51 17.74 8.54
N ASN A 153 -0.35 16.45 8.27
CA ASN A 153 0.91 15.72 8.42
C ASN A 153 1.74 15.71 7.13
N ASP A 154 1.24 16.29 6.07
CA ASP A 154 1.94 16.47 4.81
C ASP A 154 2.09 17.96 4.49
N PRO A 155 3.04 18.65 5.15
CA PRO A 155 3.23 20.10 5.00
C PRO A 155 3.83 20.51 3.65
N GLU A 156 4.39 19.56 2.89
CA GLU A 156 4.99 19.84 1.58
C GLU A 156 3.99 19.69 0.44
N SER A 157 2.91 18.96 0.63
CA SER A 157 1.82 18.96 -0.33
C SER A 157 0.99 20.23 -0.12
N SER A 158 1.27 21.25 -0.93
CA SER A 158 0.31 22.34 -1.03
C SER A 158 -1.04 21.76 -1.44
N ALA A 159 -2.13 22.35 -0.95
CA ALA A 159 -3.48 21.95 -1.36
C ALA A 159 -3.64 21.90 -2.90
N LYS A 160 -2.80 22.64 -3.62
CA LYS A 160 -2.74 22.69 -5.08
C LYS A 160 -2.04 21.45 -5.66
N GLU A 161 -0.94 20.99 -5.08
CA GLU A 161 -0.23 19.78 -5.54
C GLU A 161 -1.06 18.52 -5.30
N LEU A 162 -1.74 18.43 -4.17
CA LEU A 162 -2.67 17.34 -3.87
C LEU A 162 -3.84 17.31 -4.88
N ASP A 163 -4.38 18.49 -5.23
CA ASP A 163 -5.47 18.62 -6.19
C ASP A 163 -5.05 18.31 -7.63
N GLU A 164 -3.79 18.58 -7.98
CA GLU A 164 -3.22 18.23 -9.29
C GLU A 164 -2.88 16.73 -9.40
N GLN A 165 -2.33 16.14 -8.35
CA GLN A 165 -1.94 14.74 -8.32
C GLN A 165 -3.11 13.79 -8.04
N PHE A 166 -4.01 14.19 -7.13
CA PHE A 166 -5.19 13.41 -6.74
C PHE A 166 -6.43 14.33 -6.72
N PRO A 167 -6.95 14.70 -7.90
CA PRO A 167 -8.03 15.70 -8.00
C PRO A 167 -9.31 15.30 -7.23
N ASP A 168 -9.52 14.01 -7.05
CA ASP A 168 -10.66 13.48 -6.30
C ASP A 168 -10.36 13.27 -4.80
N GLY A 169 -9.11 13.53 -4.36
CA GLY A 169 -8.69 13.42 -2.97
C GLY A 169 -8.25 12.04 -2.52
N MET A 170 -8.00 11.92 -1.22
CA MET A 170 -7.53 10.69 -0.59
C MET A 170 -8.34 10.34 0.65
N PHE A 171 -8.61 9.05 0.85
CA PHE A 171 -9.15 8.52 2.10
C PHE A 171 -8.04 8.10 3.05
N ARG A 172 -8.22 8.45 4.34
CA ARG A 172 -7.46 7.88 5.44
C ARG A 172 -8.30 6.81 6.13
N PHE A 173 -7.69 5.67 6.38
CA PHE A 173 -8.31 4.51 7.02
C PHE A 173 -7.64 4.22 8.34
N GLU A 174 -8.41 3.77 9.32
CA GLU A 174 -7.89 3.24 10.58
C GLU A 174 -8.48 1.87 10.87
N LYS A 175 -7.66 1.02 11.49
CA LYS A 175 -8.10 -0.24 12.08
C LYS A 175 -7.63 -0.30 13.53
N VAL A 176 -8.58 -0.33 14.45
CA VAL A 176 -8.31 -0.52 15.88
C VAL A 176 -8.36 -2.01 16.18
N ILE A 177 -7.27 -2.52 16.74
CA ILE A 177 -7.14 -3.90 17.18
C ILE A 177 -7.78 -4.04 18.57
N ARG A 178 -8.73 -4.93 18.69
CA ARG A 178 -9.45 -5.20 19.94
C ARG A 178 -9.04 -6.53 20.54
#